data_8d350772311ce5ed72c4d69ea22d41d1
#
_entry.id   8d350772311ce5ed72c4d69ea22d41d1
#
_cell.length_a   1.000
_cell.length_b   1.000
_cell.length_c   1.000
_cell.angle_alpha   90.00
_cell.angle_beta   90.00
_cell.angle_gamma   90.00
#
_symmetry.space_group_name_H-M   'P 1'
#
loop_
_entity.id
_entity.type
_entity.pdbx_description
1 polymer ?
#
loop_
_entity_poly.entity_id
_entity_poly.type
_entity_poly.pdbx_seq_one_letter_code
_entity_poly.pdbx_strand_id
1 'polypeptide(L)'
;MSAIENSHIVDQDVDTESKLLTSGLGLKRALNDSANSVPVIDFSNLDSDLLDAKLYDAASNVGFFTLVNAPFVEKEDIDRQFEFSERFFERARAVKEQESPYNAKLNSGYEYKLQVRPSTQLKDEKESFQVTAKESSMETRWPKDMGPAFEANTREFMGKSLELAKMVIACLQRERRRRRRAQGGEEEEEEEEEEEDIASKHSLWVENESQCTLRMIHYPPFDSVEEAEDQAKMGYMRAGAHTDWCNVTLLYQRTEFGNGGLECAANPRRDGFENTEWAQIDHTNPGAITVNIGDMLSRWTNGDLLSNLHRVRMPEGEEALKSRHSMAFFAQADESAVIRAYPGQESLTAKEYILGRIRSNYGGTTDKAVMAAV
;
A
#
# COMPACT_ATOMS: atom_id res chain seq x y z
N MET A 1 -7.87 -3.27 30.65
CA MET A 1 -8.90 -3.61 29.66
C MET A 1 -8.37 -4.72 28.78
N SER A 2 -9.16 -5.70 28.43
CA SER A 2 -8.67 -6.95 27.88
C SER A 2 -8.50 -6.87 26.37
N ALA A 3 -7.57 -7.67 25.81
CA ALA A 3 -7.33 -7.80 24.36
C ALA A 3 -8.59 -8.16 23.53
N ILE A 4 -9.71 -8.45 24.18
CA ILE A 4 -11.00 -8.80 23.58
C ILE A 4 -11.79 -7.53 23.19
N GLU A 5 -11.68 -6.43 23.94
CA GLU A 5 -12.42 -5.18 23.66
C GLU A 5 -11.84 -4.43 22.46
N ASN A 6 -10.51 -4.49 22.25
CA ASN A 6 -9.87 -3.88 21.08
C ASN A 6 -10.14 -4.63 19.77
N SER A 7 -10.60 -5.89 19.80
CA SER A 7 -10.95 -6.65 18.59
C SER A 7 -12.16 -6.04 17.86
N HIS A 8 -13.14 -5.50 18.58
CA HIS A 8 -14.36 -4.94 17.98
C HIS A 8 -14.11 -3.68 17.11
N ILE A 9 -13.07 -2.90 17.41
CA ILE A 9 -12.77 -1.67 16.67
C ILE A 9 -12.17 -2.03 15.28
N VAL A 10 -11.29 -3.01 15.27
CA VAL A 10 -10.68 -3.49 14.01
C VAL A 10 -11.71 -4.27 13.19
N ASP A 11 -12.62 -5.00 13.84
CA ASP A 11 -13.72 -5.72 13.18
C ASP A 11 -14.64 -4.77 12.40
N GLN A 12 -14.87 -3.54 12.87
CA GLN A 12 -15.65 -2.53 12.13
C GLN A 12 -14.94 -2.07 10.85
N ASP A 13 -13.62 -1.87 10.87
CA ASP A 13 -12.86 -1.51 9.68
C ASP A 13 -12.83 -2.68 8.68
N VAL A 14 -12.72 -3.93 9.17
CA VAL A 14 -12.80 -5.15 8.35
C VAL A 14 -14.19 -5.32 7.76
N ASP A 15 -15.25 -5.06 8.53
CA ASP A 15 -16.63 -5.09 8.03
C ASP A 15 -16.86 -4.03 6.96
N THR A 16 -16.27 -2.85 7.12
CA THR A 16 -16.32 -1.78 6.13
C THR A 16 -15.59 -2.19 4.86
N GLU A 17 -14.37 -2.70 4.96
CA GLU A 17 -13.64 -3.26 3.83
C GLU A 17 -14.42 -4.39 3.14
N SER A 18 -15.00 -5.32 3.90
CA SER A 18 -15.82 -6.41 3.37
C SER A 18 -17.05 -5.89 2.60
N LYS A 19 -17.72 -4.85 3.10
CA LYS A 19 -18.83 -4.19 2.41
C LYS A 19 -18.37 -3.50 1.13
N LEU A 20 -17.24 -2.78 1.18
CA LEU A 20 -16.63 -2.14 0.02
C LEU A 20 -16.24 -3.18 -1.04
N LEU A 21 -15.63 -4.28 -0.64
CA LEU A 21 -15.27 -5.39 -1.52
C LEU A 21 -16.50 -6.03 -2.16
N THR A 22 -17.57 -6.19 -1.41
CA THR A 22 -18.83 -6.77 -1.90
C THR A 22 -19.52 -5.83 -2.90
N SER A 23 -19.54 -4.52 -2.64
CA SER A 23 -20.07 -3.52 -3.56
C SER A 23 -19.20 -3.35 -4.81
N GLY A 24 -17.87 -3.47 -4.67
CA GLY A 24 -16.91 -3.30 -5.76
C GLY A 24 -16.78 -4.49 -6.72
N LEU A 25 -17.27 -5.67 -6.36
CA LEU A 25 -17.14 -6.89 -7.18
C LEU A 25 -17.82 -6.83 -8.55
N GLY A 26 -18.80 -5.94 -8.72
CA GLY A 26 -19.54 -5.75 -9.98
C GLY A 26 -19.11 -4.53 -10.80
N LEU A 27 -18.11 -3.78 -10.39
CA LEU A 27 -17.72 -2.54 -11.03
C LEU A 27 -17.19 -2.77 -12.44
N LYS A 28 -17.77 -2.06 -13.40
CA LYS A 28 -17.31 -2.04 -14.79
C LYS A 28 -16.01 -1.26 -14.88
N ARG A 29 -15.18 -1.63 -15.85
CA ARG A 29 -13.96 -0.87 -16.17
C ARG A 29 -14.38 0.46 -16.83
N ALA A 30 -13.87 1.57 -16.31
CA ALA A 30 -14.07 2.88 -16.92
C ALA A 30 -13.47 2.89 -18.34
N LEU A 31 -14.23 3.32 -19.31
CA LEU A 31 -13.68 3.73 -20.59
C LEU A 31 -12.82 4.97 -20.30
N ASN A 32 -11.60 5.04 -20.85
CA ASN A 32 -10.62 6.12 -20.62
C ASN A 32 -11.27 7.52 -20.76
N ASP A 33 -11.97 7.94 -19.71
CA ASP A 33 -12.57 9.26 -19.61
C ASP A 33 -11.70 10.11 -18.70
N SER A 34 -11.36 11.30 -19.14
CA SER A 34 -10.55 12.26 -18.38
C SER A 34 -11.15 12.58 -16.99
N ALA A 35 -12.46 12.41 -16.82
CA ALA A 35 -13.16 12.59 -15.54
C ALA A 35 -12.85 11.51 -14.50
N ASN A 36 -12.33 10.36 -14.93
CA ASN A 36 -12.02 9.19 -14.08
C ASN A 36 -10.51 8.91 -13.99
N SER A 37 -9.65 9.84 -14.43
CA SER A 37 -8.21 9.65 -14.37
C SER A 37 -7.68 9.91 -12.96
N VAL A 38 -6.70 9.10 -12.54
CA VAL A 38 -5.92 9.34 -11.33
C VAL A 38 -5.11 10.63 -11.50
N PRO A 39 -5.20 11.63 -10.58
CA PRO A 39 -4.50 12.88 -10.72
C PRO A 39 -2.99 12.72 -10.81
N VAL A 40 -2.34 13.45 -11.73
CA VAL A 40 -0.88 13.54 -11.84
C VAL A 40 -0.43 14.88 -11.25
N ILE A 41 0.49 14.82 -10.29
CA ILE A 41 1.00 16.00 -9.56
C ILE A 41 2.49 16.11 -9.83
N ASP A 42 2.87 17.22 -10.47
CA ASP A 42 4.26 17.53 -10.81
C ASP A 42 4.87 18.44 -9.75
N PHE A 43 5.94 17.98 -9.11
CA PHE A 43 6.63 18.73 -8.06
C PHE A 43 7.53 19.85 -8.60
N SER A 44 7.89 19.85 -9.86
CA SER A 44 8.88 20.77 -10.40
C SER A 44 8.40 22.22 -10.49
N ASN A 45 7.08 22.46 -10.56
CA ASN A 45 6.51 23.75 -10.93
C ASN A 45 5.43 24.29 -9.95
N LEU A 46 5.32 23.73 -8.76
CA LEU A 46 4.30 24.16 -7.79
C LEU A 46 4.95 24.88 -6.62
N ASP A 47 4.35 26.02 -6.22
CA ASP A 47 4.58 26.54 -4.88
C ASP A 47 4.00 25.60 -3.81
N SER A 48 4.45 25.77 -2.56
CA SER A 48 4.10 24.85 -1.48
C SER A 48 2.60 24.79 -1.20
N ASP A 49 1.89 25.91 -1.30
CA ASP A 49 0.47 25.99 -0.96
C ASP A 49 -0.39 25.34 -2.03
N LEU A 50 -0.04 25.54 -3.29
CA LEU A 50 -0.72 24.89 -4.42
C LEU A 50 -0.43 23.38 -4.45
N LEU A 51 0.78 22.97 -4.08
CA LEU A 51 1.15 21.56 -3.95
C LEU A 51 0.31 20.87 -2.86
N ASP A 52 0.27 21.47 -1.66
CA ASP A 52 -0.51 20.95 -0.53
C ASP A 52 -1.99 20.79 -0.91
N ALA A 53 -2.58 21.80 -1.55
CA ALA A 53 -3.97 21.78 -1.99
C ALA A 53 -4.25 20.67 -3.01
N LYS A 54 -3.38 20.50 -4.03
CA LYS A 54 -3.55 19.45 -5.04
C LYS A 54 -3.40 18.05 -4.47
N LEU A 55 -2.42 17.84 -3.58
CA LEU A 55 -2.24 16.56 -2.89
C LEU A 55 -3.47 16.23 -2.04
N TYR A 56 -3.96 17.20 -1.28
CA TYR A 56 -5.13 17.00 -0.44
C TYR A 56 -6.40 16.71 -1.26
N ASP A 57 -6.64 17.46 -2.34
CA ASP A 57 -7.79 17.21 -3.22
C ASP A 57 -7.75 15.82 -3.84
N ALA A 58 -6.59 15.37 -4.30
CA ALA A 58 -6.41 14.03 -4.83
C ALA A 58 -6.62 12.96 -3.74
N ALA A 59 -6.02 13.13 -2.57
CA ALA A 59 -6.11 12.21 -1.45
C ALA A 59 -7.52 12.11 -0.85
N SER A 60 -8.26 13.24 -0.79
CA SER A 60 -9.62 13.26 -0.22
C SER A 60 -10.70 12.78 -1.18
N ASN A 61 -10.54 12.99 -2.48
CA ASN A 61 -11.58 12.65 -3.47
C ASN A 61 -11.37 11.27 -4.11
N VAL A 62 -10.13 10.93 -4.46
CA VAL A 62 -9.77 9.69 -5.16
C VAL A 62 -9.00 8.72 -4.25
N GLY A 63 -8.21 9.24 -3.32
CA GLY A 63 -7.32 8.44 -2.47
C GLY A 63 -6.09 7.90 -3.21
N PHE A 64 -5.95 8.21 -4.50
CA PHE A 64 -4.84 7.85 -5.39
C PHE A 64 -4.36 9.06 -6.18
N PHE A 65 -3.05 9.15 -6.40
CA PHE A 65 -2.44 10.13 -7.30
C PHE A 65 -1.06 9.64 -7.76
N THR A 66 -0.56 10.21 -8.85
CA THR A 66 0.77 9.92 -9.38
C THR A 66 1.66 11.14 -9.19
N LEU A 67 2.83 10.95 -8.61
CA LEU A 67 3.86 11.97 -8.47
C LEU A 67 4.85 11.87 -9.62
N VAL A 68 5.21 13.02 -10.19
CA VAL A 68 6.31 13.15 -11.14
C VAL A 68 7.27 14.23 -10.64
N ASN A 69 8.56 14.06 -10.93
CA ASN A 69 9.64 14.93 -10.44
C ASN A 69 9.62 15.07 -8.90
N ALA A 70 9.26 13.99 -8.19
CA ALA A 70 9.23 13.97 -6.74
C ALA A 70 10.66 14.05 -6.17
N PRO A 71 10.87 14.78 -5.05
CA PRO A 71 12.18 14.84 -4.41
C PRO A 71 12.52 13.52 -3.72
N PHE A 72 13.77 13.38 -3.28
CA PHE A 72 14.35 12.28 -2.51
C PHE A 72 14.56 10.99 -3.27
N VAL A 73 13.63 10.56 -4.14
CA VAL A 73 13.70 9.29 -4.88
C VAL A 73 13.81 9.59 -6.36
N GLU A 74 15.01 9.41 -6.90
CA GLU A 74 15.29 9.63 -8.32
C GLU A 74 15.03 8.35 -9.13
N LYS A 75 14.87 8.51 -10.45
CA LYS A 75 14.66 7.37 -11.36
C LYS A 75 15.78 6.33 -11.23
N GLU A 76 17.01 6.78 -11.05
CA GLU A 76 18.20 5.94 -10.89
C GLU A 76 18.16 5.08 -9.63
N ASP A 77 17.57 5.60 -8.55
CA ASP A 77 17.33 4.84 -7.32
C ASP A 77 16.30 3.73 -7.54
N ILE A 78 15.22 4.07 -8.26
CA ILE A 78 14.16 3.13 -8.61
C ILE A 78 14.72 2.01 -9.50
N ASP A 79 15.43 2.37 -10.55
CA ASP A 79 16.02 1.40 -11.49
C ASP A 79 16.98 0.45 -10.80
N ARG A 80 17.88 0.97 -9.96
CA ARG A 80 18.85 0.18 -9.22
C ARG A 80 18.16 -0.79 -8.23
N GLN A 81 17.11 -0.36 -7.54
CA GLN A 81 16.37 -1.24 -6.65
C GLN A 81 15.61 -2.31 -7.43
N PHE A 82 15.08 -2.00 -8.62
CA PHE A 82 14.50 -3.00 -9.51
C PHE A 82 15.51 -4.04 -9.98
N GLU A 83 16.72 -3.65 -10.37
CA GLU A 83 17.78 -4.59 -10.75
C GLU A 83 18.06 -5.61 -9.62
N PHE A 84 18.12 -5.16 -8.37
CA PHE A 84 18.26 -6.05 -7.23
C PHE A 84 17.05 -6.95 -7.03
N SER A 85 15.85 -6.41 -7.18
CA SER A 85 14.59 -7.17 -7.07
C SER A 85 14.50 -8.27 -8.13
N GLU A 86 14.80 -7.94 -9.38
CA GLU A 86 14.77 -8.89 -10.49
C GLU A 86 15.78 -10.02 -10.27
N ARG A 87 17.03 -9.71 -9.94
CA ARG A 87 18.05 -10.70 -9.59
C ARG A 87 17.63 -11.59 -8.42
N PHE A 88 16.90 -11.06 -7.44
CA PHE A 88 16.36 -11.87 -6.35
C PHE A 88 15.34 -12.89 -6.88
N PHE A 89 14.41 -12.46 -7.73
CA PHE A 89 13.35 -13.34 -8.24
C PHE A 89 13.83 -14.35 -9.28
N GLU A 90 14.90 -14.08 -10.03
CA GLU A 90 15.55 -15.02 -10.95
C GLU A 90 16.11 -16.26 -10.25
N ARG A 91 16.33 -16.19 -8.94
CA ARG A 91 16.85 -17.33 -8.14
C ARG A 91 15.83 -18.45 -8.09
N ALA A 92 16.31 -19.68 -8.03
CA ALA A 92 15.44 -20.84 -7.86
C ALA A 92 14.54 -20.68 -6.62
N ARG A 93 13.27 -21.03 -6.76
CA ARG A 93 12.27 -20.91 -5.69
C ARG A 93 12.75 -21.54 -4.38
N ALA A 94 13.27 -22.77 -4.43
CA ALA A 94 13.77 -23.48 -3.26
C ALA A 94 14.89 -22.69 -2.51
N VAL A 95 15.74 -21.97 -3.23
CA VAL A 95 16.80 -21.15 -2.65
C VAL A 95 16.19 -19.92 -1.95
N LYS A 96 15.22 -19.26 -2.58
CA LYS A 96 14.49 -18.12 -1.98
C LYS A 96 13.77 -18.53 -0.69
N GLU A 97 13.07 -19.66 -0.70
CA GLU A 97 12.36 -20.22 0.46
C GLU A 97 13.32 -20.62 1.60
N GLN A 98 14.49 -21.17 1.27
CA GLN A 98 15.47 -21.60 2.26
C GLN A 98 16.20 -20.42 2.90
N GLU A 99 16.62 -19.44 2.11
CA GLU A 99 17.47 -18.34 2.60
C GLU A 99 16.67 -17.17 3.18
N SER A 100 15.46 -16.96 2.71
CA SER A 100 14.61 -15.84 3.07
C SER A 100 13.19 -16.30 3.46
N PRO A 101 13.01 -17.26 4.39
CA PRO A 101 11.70 -17.82 4.68
C PRO A 101 10.75 -16.75 5.21
N TYR A 102 9.50 -16.77 4.72
CA TYR A 102 8.47 -15.87 5.22
C TYR A 102 8.11 -16.15 6.68
N ASN A 103 7.97 -15.09 7.45
CA ASN A 103 7.48 -15.14 8.82
C ASN A 103 6.35 -14.13 9.01
N ALA A 104 5.14 -14.62 9.20
CA ALA A 104 3.94 -13.78 9.34
C ALA A 104 3.99 -12.86 10.56
N LYS A 105 4.57 -13.30 11.72
CA LYS A 105 4.72 -12.46 12.92
C LYS A 105 5.64 -11.27 12.71
N LEU A 106 6.66 -11.46 11.89
CA LEU A 106 7.66 -10.43 11.60
C LEU A 106 7.32 -9.67 10.30
N ASN A 107 6.30 -10.12 9.59
CA ASN A 107 5.88 -9.58 8.29
C ASN A 107 7.07 -9.41 7.33
N SER A 108 7.94 -10.42 7.24
CA SER A 108 9.19 -10.36 6.49
C SER A 108 9.55 -11.69 5.83
N GLY A 109 10.29 -11.63 4.73
CA GLY A 109 10.77 -12.78 3.99
C GLY A 109 10.05 -12.99 2.66
N TYR A 110 10.35 -14.13 2.03
CA TYR A 110 9.84 -14.51 0.71
C TYR A 110 8.58 -15.35 0.80
N GLU A 111 7.56 -14.99 0.05
CA GLU A 111 6.32 -15.74 -0.11
C GLU A 111 6.00 -16.02 -1.59
N TYR A 112 5.38 -17.17 -1.85
CA TYR A 112 4.91 -17.56 -3.18
C TYR A 112 3.45 -17.99 -3.13
N LYS A 113 2.56 -17.22 -3.76
CA LYS A 113 1.11 -17.49 -3.85
C LYS A 113 0.47 -17.83 -2.48
N LEU A 114 0.83 -17.13 -1.42
CA LEU A 114 0.30 -17.36 -0.06
C LEU A 114 -0.92 -16.49 0.27
N GLN A 115 -0.98 -15.29 -0.26
CA GLN A 115 -2.04 -14.33 0.10
C GLN A 115 -3.37 -14.75 -0.51
N VAL A 116 -4.38 -14.93 0.36
CA VAL A 116 -5.76 -15.19 -0.03
C VAL A 116 -6.55 -13.92 0.22
N ARG A 117 -7.23 -13.41 -0.79
CA ARG A 117 -8.03 -12.19 -0.65
C ARG A 117 -9.45 -12.51 -0.21
N PRO A 118 -10.01 -11.77 0.78
CA PRO A 118 -11.41 -11.92 1.18
C PRO A 118 -12.38 -11.76 0.01
N SER A 119 -12.06 -10.89 -0.95
CA SER A 119 -12.89 -10.60 -2.13
C SER A 119 -13.07 -11.75 -3.10
N THR A 120 -12.05 -12.60 -3.26
CA THR A 120 -12.05 -13.68 -4.26
C THR A 120 -12.06 -15.06 -3.63
N GLN A 121 -11.63 -15.20 -2.36
CA GLN A 121 -11.31 -16.47 -1.69
C GLN A 121 -10.25 -17.30 -2.44
N LEU A 122 -9.55 -16.67 -3.38
CA LEU A 122 -8.49 -17.28 -4.18
C LEU A 122 -7.14 -16.67 -3.81
N LYS A 123 -6.08 -17.39 -4.15
CA LYS A 123 -4.71 -16.91 -3.95
C LYS A 123 -4.33 -15.91 -5.03
N ASP A 124 -3.59 -14.88 -4.65
CA ASP A 124 -2.99 -13.94 -5.59
C ASP A 124 -1.93 -14.64 -6.46
N GLU A 125 -1.95 -14.38 -7.76
CA GLU A 125 -1.01 -14.95 -8.74
C GLU A 125 0.31 -14.16 -8.79
N LYS A 126 1.05 -14.19 -7.67
CA LYS A 126 2.33 -13.48 -7.49
C LYS A 126 3.26 -14.17 -6.51
N GLU A 127 4.52 -13.75 -6.54
CA GLU A 127 5.48 -13.96 -5.47
C GLU A 127 6.00 -12.61 -4.94
N SER A 128 6.40 -12.56 -3.68
CA SER A 128 6.94 -11.33 -3.11
C SER A 128 8.06 -11.58 -2.10
N PHE A 129 8.96 -10.59 -1.97
CA PHE A 129 9.96 -10.52 -0.91
C PHE A 129 9.74 -9.26 -0.11
N GLN A 130 9.49 -9.40 1.19
CA GLN A 130 9.17 -8.30 2.09
C GLN A 130 10.31 -8.03 3.07
N VAL A 131 10.77 -6.79 3.05
CA VAL A 131 11.76 -6.24 3.97
C VAL A 131 11.03 -5.36 4.98
N THR A 132 11.04 -5.76 6.25
CA THR A 132 10.51 -4.97 7.36
C THR A 132 11.64 -4.21 8.04
N ALA A 133 11.45 -2.94 8.33
CA ALA A 133 12.48 -2.04 8.84
C ALA A 133 12.86 -2.29 10.31
N LYS A 134 13.14 -3.55 10.66
CA LYS A 134 13.64 -4.01 11.97
C LYS A 134 14.81 -4.97 11.78
N GLU A 135 15.88 -4.79 12.54
CA GLU A 135 17.04 -5.68 12.46
C GLU A 135 16.67 -7.13 12.78
N SER A 136 15.96 -7.36 13.88
CA SER A 136 15.51 -8.70 14.30
C SER A 136 14.61 -9.38 13.27
N SER A 137 13.83 -8.62 12.48
CA SER A 137 12.98 -9.15 11.43
C SER A 137 13.78 -9.60 10.20
N MET A 138 14.92 -8.99 9.94
CA MET A 138 15.72 -9.23 8.73
C MET A 138 17.00 -10.04 8.95
N GLU A 139 17.45 -10.23 10.19
CA GLU A 139 18.72 -10.87 10.55
C GLU A 139 19.02 -12.18 9.78
N THR A 140 18.02 -13.02 9.55
CA THR A 140 18.17 -14.31 8.87
C THR A 140 17.50 -14.37 7.50
N ARG A 141 17.13 -13.21 6.92
CA ARG A 141 16.32 -13.15 5.66
C ARG A 141 17.01 -12.46 4.51
N TRP A 142 18.15 -11.80 4.77
CA TRP A 142 18.93 -11.25 3.68
C TRP A 142 19.55 -12.38 2.85
N PRO A 143 19.40 -12.35 1.51
CA PRO A 143 19.94 -13.38 0.63
C PRO A 143 21.47 -13.32 0.61
N LYS A 144 22.11 -14.42 1.02
CA LYS A 144 23.56 -14.48 1.25
C LYS A 144 24.39 -14.34 -0.02
N ASP A 145 23.92 -14.91 -1.12
CA ASP A 145 24.60 -14.90 -2.42
C ASP A 145 24.49 -13.57 -3.18
N MET A 146 23.56 -12.69 -2.78
CA MET A 146 23.44 -11.36 -3.37
C MET A 146 24.42 -10.34 -2.76
N GLY A 147 25.07 -10.70 -1.67
CA GLY A 147 26.08 -9.90 -1.00
C GLY A 147 25.52 -8.67 -0.26
N PRO A 148 26.40 -7.90 0.42
CA PRO A 148 26.00 -6.77 1.25
C PRO A 148 25.43 -5.58 0.45
N ALA A 149 25.72 -5.51 -0.85
CA ALA A 149 25.23 -4.42 -1.70
C ALA A 149 23.70 -4.44 -1.85
N PHE A 150 23.06 -5.62 -1.84
CA PHE A 150 21.60 -5.74 -1.88
C PHE A 150 20.96 -5.12 -0.63
N GLU A 151 21.44 -5.48 0.54
CA GLU A 151 20.95 -4.93 1.81
C GLU A 151 21.18 -3.42 1.89
N ALA A 152 22.41 -2.96 1.60
CA ALA A 152 22.77 -1.54 1.67
C ALA A 152 21.89 -0.69 0.74
N ASN A 153 21.72 -1.11 -0.52
CA ASN A 153 20.85 -0.40 -1.47
C ASN A 153 19.39 -0.39 -1.03
N THR A 154 18.89 -1.53 -0.53
CA THR A 154 17.50 -1.62 -0.08
C THR A 154 17.24 -0.70 1.12
N ARG A 155 18.18 -0.62 2.08
CA ARG A 155 18.10 0.29 3.23
C ARG A 155 18.12 1.76 2.80
N GLU A 156 18.98 2.13 1.87
CA GLU A 156 19.06 3.49 1.31
C GLU A 156 17.77 3.85 0.60
N PHE A 157 17.24 2.95 -0.26
CA PHE A 157 16.00 3.15 -0.99
C PHE A 157 14.80 3.32 -0.05
N MET A 158 14.72 2.51 1.02
CA MET A 158 13.69 2.66 2.05
C MET A 158 13.80 4.01 2.78
N GLY A 159 15.02 4.48 3.06
CA GLY A 159 15.26 5.80 3.66
C GLY A 159 14.72 6.94 2.80
N LYS A 160 15.07 6.95 1.52
CA LYS A 160 14.58 7.94 0.54
C LYS A 160 13.05 7.87 0.40
N SER A 161 12.49 6.67 0.34
CA SER A 161 11.03 6.46 0.28
C SER A 161 10.33 6.98 1.53
N LEU A 162 10.91 6.80 2.72
CA LEU A 162 10.34 7.33 3.95
C LEU A 162 10.31 8.86 3.96
N GLU A 163 11.40 9.53 3.54
CA GLU A 163 11.41 10.99 3.46
C GLU A 163 10.35 11.53 2.50
N LEU A 164 10.14 10.88 1.35
CA LEU A 164 9.05 11.25 0.45
C LEU A 164 7.66 11.03 1.09
N ALA A 165 7.45 9.89 1.75
CA ALA A 165 6.18 9.61 2.42
C ALA A 165 5.89 10.62 3.55
N LYS A 166 6.88 10.96 4.37
CA LYS A 166 6.77 11.98 5.41
C LYS A 166 6.41 13.35 4.84
N MET A 167 7.05 13.72 3.73
CA MET A 167 6.72 14.99 3.06
C MET A 167 5.29 15.00 2.55
N VAL A 168 4.81 13.93 1.91
CA VAL A 168 3.42 13.81 1.47
C VAL A 168 2.46 13.94 2.65
N ILE A 169 2.69 13.21 3.75
CA ILE A 169 1.86 13.29 4.96
C ILE A 169 1.84 14.72 5.53
N ALA A 170 3.00 15.38 5.61
CA ALA A 170 3.10 16.75 6.11
C ALA A 170 2.33 17.75 5.23
N CYS A 171 2.39 17.61 3.89
CA CYS A 171 1.61 18.43 2.96
C CYS A 171 0.10 18.25 3.21
N LEU A 172 -0.36 17.00 3.33
CA LEU A 172 -1.76 16.67 3.60
C LEU A 172 -2.23 17.25 4.94
N GLN A 173 -1.42 17.18 6.00
CA GLN A 173 -1.75 17.74 7.31
C GLN A 173 -1.83 19.27 7.28
N ARG A 174 -0.89 19.97 6.59
CA ARG A 174 -0.91 21.42 6.48
C ARG A 174 -2.18 21.92 5.80
N GLU A 175 -2.55 21.31 4.68
CA GLU A 175 -3.77 21.71 3.97
C GLU A 175 -5.03 21.37 4.75
N ARG A 176 -5.06 20.21 5.43
CA ARG A 176 -6.16 19.84 6.31
C ARG A 176 -6.40 20.91 7.39
N ARG A 177 -5.34 21.37 8.05
CA ARG A 177 -5.41 22.44 9.05
C ARG A 177 -5.91 23.75 8.43
N ARG A 178 -5.42 24.13 7.23
CA ARG A 178 -5.90 25.34 6.54
C ARG A 178 -7.41 25.28 6.27
N ARG A 179 -7.90 24.17 5.78
CA ARG A 179 -9.33 23.99 5.45
C ARG A 179 -10.21 24.00 6.69
N ARG A 180 -9.77 23.38 7.78
CA ARG A 180 -10.49 23.43 9.05
C ARG A 180 -10.59 24.84 9.60
N ARG A 181 -9.49 25.59 9.66
CA ARG A 181 -9.50 27.01 10.05
C ARG A 181 -10.43 27.86 9.20
N ALA A 182 -10.51 27.59 7.92
CA ALA A 182 -11.42 28.32 7.03
C ALA A 182 -12.91 27.98 7.26
N GLN A 183 -13.22 26.85 7.90
CA GLN A 183 -14.58 26.37 8.16
C GLN A 183 -15.02 26.57 9.62
N GLY A 184 -14.09 26.61 10.56
CA GLY A 184 -14.32 26.64 12.01
C GLY A 184 -14.32 28.03 12.60
N GLY A 185 -15.00 28.16 13.76
CA GLY A 185 -14.92 29.36 14.62
C GLY A 185 -13.80 29.24 15.65
N GLU A 186 -13.67 30.27 16.51
CA GLU A 186 -12.61 30.42 17.50
C GLU A 186 -12.45 29.22 18.50
N GLU A 187 -13.47 28.40 18.70
CA GLU A 187 -13.42 27.23 19.59
C GLU A 187 -12.64 26.03 19.00
N GLU A 188 -12.46 25.96 17.66
CA GLU A 188 -11.68 24.90 17.01
C GLU A 188 -10.16 25.21 17.00
N GLU A 189 -9.74 26.44 17.24
CA GLU A 189 -8.31 26.81 17.27
C GLU A 189 -7.57 26.15 18.45
N GLU A 190 -8.21 25.96 19.62
CA GLU A 190 -7.59 25.32 20.80
C GLU A 190 -7.39 23.80 20.58
N GLU A 191 -8.29 23.12 19.85
CA GLU A 191 -8.13 21.69 19.52
C GLU A 191 -7.07 21.44 18.44
N GLU A 192 -6.77 22.43 17.58
CA GLU A 192 -5.78 22.32 16.51
C GLU A 192 -4.32 22.44 17.00
N GLU A 193 -4.06 23.18 18.08
CA GLU A 193 -2.71 23.28 18.67
C GLU A 193 -2.21 21.93 19.19
N GLU A 194 -3.10 20.97 19.48
CA GLU A 194 -2.78 19.61 19.92
C GLU A 194 -2.76 18.57 18.78
N GLU A 195 -2.99 18.96 17.51
CA GLU A 195 -2.95 17.99 16.42
C GLU A 195 -1.54 17.42 16.26
N GLU A 196 -1.42 16.14 16.58
CA GLU A 196 -0.17 15.40 16.55
C GLU A 196 0.47 15.41 15.14
N ASP A 197 1.78 15.62 15.07
CA ASP A 197 2.54 15.51 13.82
C ASP A 197 2.64 14.03 13.38
N ILE A 198 1.73 13.61 12.50
CA ILE A 198 1.66 12.24 11.99
C ILE A 198 2.94 11.89 11.21
N ALA A 199 3.53 12.84 10.47
CA ALA A 199 4.74 12.60 9.71
C ALA A 199 5.91 12.17 10.59
N SER A 200 6.02 12.73 11.81
CA SER A 200 7.08 12.38 12.77
C SER A 200 6.96 10.98 13.37
N LYS A 201 5.80 10.33 13.22
CA LYS A 201 5.53 9.00 13.80
C LYS A 201 5.98 7.84 12.91
N HIS A 202 6.99 8.03 12.10
CA HIS A 202 7.50 7.00 11.19
C HIS A 202 9.02 6.92 11.30
N SER A 203 9.52 5.73 11.55
CA SER A 203 10.95 5.45 11.66
C SER A 203 11.36 4.21 10.85
N LEU A 204 12.67 4.07 10.64
CA LEU A 204 13.28 2.88 10.07
C LEU A 204 14.38 2.38 11.01
N TRP A 205 14.47 1.06 11.15
CA TRP A 205 15.52 0.34 11.88
C TRP A 205 15.58 0.67 13.37
N VAL A 206 14.48 1.15 13.94
CA VAL A 206 14.31 1.31 15.40
C VAL A 206 13.57 0.10 15.93
N GLU A 207 14.28 -0.72 16.72
CA GLU A 207 13.69 -1.94 17.29
C GLU A 207 12.51 -1.59 18.23
N ASN A 208 11.43 -2.37 18.14
CA ASN A 208 10.15 -2.16 18.85
C ASN A 208 9.35 -0.89 18.45
N GLU A 209 9.77 -0.17 17.42
CA GLU A 209 9.04 0.99 16.89
C GLU A 209 8.74 0.84 15.40
N SER A 210 9.77 0.69 14.57
CA SER A 210 9.59 0.73 13.11
C SER A 210 8.69 -0.38 12.59
N GLN A 211 7.69 0.01 11.78
CA GLN A 211 6.78 -0.93 11.10
C GLN A 211 6.81 -0.77 9.57
N CYS A 212 7.52 0.24 9.04
CA CYS A 212 7.62 0.45 7.60
C CYS A 212 8.17 -0.78 6.89
N THR A 213 7.61 -1.09 5.71
CA THR A 213 8.02 -2.25 4.92
C THR A 213 8.19 -1.88 3.46
N LEU A 214 9.17 -2.53 2.80
CA LEU A 214 9.30 -2.55 1.36
C LEU A 214 8.94 -3.95 0.86
N ARG A 215 7.94 -4.05 0.01
CA ARG A 215 7.56 -5.30 -0.66
C ARG A 215 7.96 -5.23 -2.12
N MET A 216 8.93 -6.04 -2.51
CA MET A 216 9.25 -6.33 -3.91
C MET A 216 8.31 -7.41 -4.40
N ILE A 217 7.71 -7.22 -5.57
CA ILE A 217 6.65 -8.09 -6.09
C ILE A 217 6.98 -8.48 -7.52
N HIS A 218 6.91 -9.77 -7.77
CA HIS A 218 7.04 -10.35 -9.10
C HIS A 218 5.76 -11.09 -9.47
N TYR A 219 5.28 -10.81 -10.65
CA TYR A 219 4.17 -11.50 -11.29
C TYR A 219 4.74 -12.32 -12.45
N PRO A 220 4.94 -13.63 -12.28
CA PRO A 220 5.51 -14.48 -13.32
C PRO A 220 4.66 -14.48 -14.59
N PRO A 221 5.27 -14.66 -15.78
CA PRO A 221 4.51 -14.88 -17.01
C PRO A 221 3.70 -16.16 -16.91
N PHE A 222 2.62 -16.23 -17.68
CA PHE A 222 1.91 -17.49 -17.93
C PHE A 222 2.57 -18.25 -19.07
N ASP A 223 2.35 -19.55 -19.10
CA ASP A 223 2.86 -20.41 -20.17
C ASP A 223 2.12 -20.14 -21.50
N SER A 224 0.86 -19.68 -21.44
CA SER A 224 0.09 -19.28 -22.62
C SER A 224 -0.95 -18.19 -22.28
N VAL A 225 -1.46 -17.52 -23.32
CA VAL A 225 -2.56 -16.55 -23.19
C VAL A 225 -3.83 -17.24 -22.72
N GLU A 226 -4.11 -18.43 -23.24
CA GLU A 226 -5.30 -19.23 -22.89
C GLU A 226 -5.31 -19.58 -21.41
N GLU A 227 -4.16 -19.92 -20.83
CA GLU A 227 -4.05 -20.18 -19.38
C GLU A 227 -4.45 -18.96 -18.55
N ALA A 228 -3.94 -17.78 -18.90
CA ALA A 228 -4.27 -16.54 -18.22
C ALA A 228 -5.78 -16.21 -18.32
N GLU A 229 -6.35 -16.38 -19.52
CA GLU A 229 -7.78 -16.17 -19.76
C GLU A 229 -8.66 -17.15 -18.97
N ASP A 230 -8.27 -18.41 -18.88
CA ASP A 230 -9.02 -19.42 -18.13
C ASP A 230 -8.94 -19.16 -16.63
N GLN A 231 -7.80 -18.77 -16.09
CA GLN A 231 -7.70 -18.35 -14.71
C GLN A 231 -8.54 -17.08 -14.44
N ALA A 232 -8.53 -16.10 -15.35
CA ALA A 232 -9.38 -14.91 -15.23
C ALA A 232 -10.88 -15.26 -15.20
N LYS A 233 -11.34 -16.19 -16.05
CA LYS A 233 -12.72 -16.71 -16.05
C LYS A 233 -13.09 -17.41 -14.74
N MET A 234 -12.13 -18.05 -14.06
CA MET A 234 -12.30 -18.65 -12.75
C MET A 234 -12.28 -17.62 -11.60
N GLY A 235 -12.06 -16.34 -11.88
CA GLY A 235 -12.04 -15.26 -10.89
C GLY A 235 -10.68 -15.00 -10.25
N TYR A 236 -9.60 -15.62 -10.74
CA TYR A 236 -8.25 -15.28 -10.27
C TYR A 236 -7.87 -13.84 -10.63
N MET A 237 -7.03 -13.25 -9.80
CA MET A 237 -6.43 -11.93 -9.98
C MET A 237 -4.92 -12.00 -9.75
N ARG A 238 -4.15 -11.10 -10.37
CA ARG A 238 -2.75 -10.87 -9.97
C ARG A 238 -2.67 -10.38 -8.53
N ALA A 239 -3.55 -9.45 -8.15
CA ALA A 239 -3.84 -9.11 -6.77
C ALA A 239 -5.34 -8.74 -6.67
N GLY A 240 -6.08 -9.43 -5.82
CA GLY A 240 -7.51 -9.18 -5.60
C GLY A 240 -7.76 -7.80 -4.97
N ALA A 241 -8.99 -7.29 -5.14
CA ALA A 241 -9.38 -5.99 -4.62
C ALA A 241 -9.19 -5.89 -3.10
N HIS A 242 -8.58 -4.80 -2.64
CA HIS A 242 -8.28 -4.53 -1.24
C HIS A 242 -8.00 -3.04 -1.00
N THR A 243 -7.90 -2.65 0.27
CA THR A 243 -7.31 -1.41 0.74
C THR A 243 -5.97 -1.70 1.42
N ASP A 244 -5.08 -0.71 1.53
CA ASP A 244 -3.84 -0.83 2.28
C ASP A 244 -4.03 -0.40 3.74
N TRP A 245 -3.32 -1.02 4.68
CA TRP A 245 -3.49 -0.75 6.11
C TRP A 245 -2.56 0.31 6.68
N CYS A 246 -1.56 0.73 5.90
CA CYS A 246 -0.58 1.74 6.28
C CYS A 246 -1.16 3.17 6.24
N ASN A 247 -0.31 4.17 6.47
CA ASN A 247 -0.69 5.57 6.27
C ASN A 247 -0.64 5.93 4.78
N VAL A 248 0.48 5.68 4.14
CA VAL A 248 0.69 5.98 2.72
C VAL A 248 1.47 4.84 2.08
N THR A 249 1.06 4.44 0.89
CA THR A 249 1.81 3.53 0.03
C THR A 249 2.47 4.31 -1.09
N LEU A 250 3.78 4.11 -1.29
CA LEU A 250 4.50 4.54 -2.49
C LEU A 250 4.73 3.32 -3.38
N LEU A 251 4.12 3.30 -4.55
CA LEU A 251 4.23 2.20 -5.49
C LEU A 251 5.12 2.60 -6.66
N TYR A 252 6.17 1.83 -6.86
CA TYR A 252 7.12 1.92 -7.96
C TYR A 252 6.83 0.83 -8.97
N GLN A 253 6.82 1.15 -10.26
CA GLN A 253 6.50 0.21 -11.33
C GLN A 253 7.46 0.35 -12.51
N ARG A 254 7.77 -0.77 -13.16
CA ARG A 254 8.49 -0.76 -14.45
C ARG A 254 7.54 -0.33 -15.56
N THR A 255 7.94 0.68 -16.33
CA THR A 255 7.15 1.23 -17.45
C THR A 255 7.22 0.38 -18.73
N GLU A 256 8.22 -0.48 -18.83
CA GLU A 256 8.52 -1.29 -20.05
C GLU A 256 7.45 -2.35 -20.33
N PHE A 257 6.65 -2.68 -19.34
CA PHE A 257 5.64 -3.76 -19.40
C PHE A 257 4.19 -3.26 -19.57
N GLY A 258 4.02 -2.03 -20.04
CA GLY A 258 2.70 -1.44 -20.28
C GLY A 258 1.97 -1.05 -18.97
N ASN A 259 0.66 -0.90 -19.06
CA ASN A 259 -0.17 -0.39 -17.94
C ASN A 259 -0.29 -1.33 -16.74
N GLY A 260 0.37 -2.49 -16.75
CA GLY A 260 0.55 -3.39 -15.59
C GLY A 260 -0.70 -3.90 -14.89
N GLY A 261 -1.89 -3.50 -15.32
CA GLY A 261 -3.17 -3.97 -14.80
C GLY A 261 -3.59 -3.42 -13.42
N LEU A 262 -2.88 -2.43 -12.87
CA LEU A 262 -3.31 -1.76 -11.63
C LEU A 262 -4.52 -0.87 -11.92
N GLU A 263 -5.55 -1.04 -11.10
CA GLU A 263 -6.81 -0.30 -11.16
C GLU A 263 -7.24 0.13 -9.75
N CYS A 264 -7.86 1.31 -9.64
CA CYS A 264 -8.52 1.76 -8.41
C CYS A 264 -9.98 2.13 -8.69
N ALA A 265 -10.81 2.24 -7.64
CA ALA A 265 -12.15 2.77 -7.76
C ALA A 265 -12.08 4.25 -8.17
N ALA A 266 -12.75 4.63 -9.27
CA ALA A 266 -12.50 5.91 -9.94
C ALA A 266 -12.95 7.13 -9.13
N ASN A 267 -14.18 7.15 -8.64
CA ASN A 267 -14.78 8.28 -7.93
C ASN A 267 -15.68 7.83 -6.77
N PRO A 268 -15.13 7.11 -5.77
CA PRO A 268 -15.95 6.51 -4.73
C PRO A 268 -16.65 7.53 -3.84
N ARG A 269 -16.08 8.73 -3.65
CA ARG A 269 -16.71 9.81 -2.89
C ARG A 269 -17.91 10.43 -3.60
N ARG A 270 -17.84 10.54 -4.93
CA ARG A 270 -18.91 11.13 -5.74
C ARG A 270 -20.03 10.13 -5.99
N ASP A 271 -19.69 8.91 -6.36
CA ASP A 271 -20.61 7.94 -6.95
C ASP A 271 -21.05 6.85 -5.96
N GLY A 272 -20.36 6.74 -4.82
CA GLY A 272 -20.44 5.57 -3.94
C GLY A 272 -19.68 4.37 -4.53
N PHE A 273 -19.21 3.47 -3.66
CA PHE A 273 -18.46 2.29 -4.13
C PHE A 273 -19.29 1.34 -4.97
N GLU A 274 -20.61 1.31 -4.78
CA GLU A 274 -21.55 0.48 -5.53
C GLU A 274 -21.78 0.95 -6.97
N ASN A 275 -21.50 2.22 -7.26
CA ASN A 275 -21.77 2.84 -8.57
C ASN A 275 -20.49 3.27 -9.28
N THR A 276 -19.34 3.24 -8.62
CA THR A 276 -18.07 3.64 -9.22
C THR A 276 -17.54 2.56 -10.18
N GLU A 277 -16.60 2.93 -11.03
CA GLU A 277 -15.95 2.06 -12.01
C GLU A 277 -14.48 1.87 -11.64
N TRP A 278 -13.82 0.85 -12.21
CA TRP A 278 -12.39 0.65 -12.08
C TRP A 278 -11.64 1.55 -13.06
N ALA A 279 -10.88 2.52 -12.54
CA ALA A 279 -9.99 3.35 -13.33
C ALA A 279 -8.61 2.73 -13.38
N GLN A 280 -8.07 2.61 -14.59
CA GLN A 280 -6.70 2.18 -14.79
C GLN A 280 -5.72 3.28 -14.38
N ILE A 281 -4.65 2.89 -13.67
CA ILE A 281 -3.57 3.79 -13.28
C ILE A 281 -2.48 3.73 -14.35
N ASP A 282 -2.19 4.88 -14.97
CA ASP A 282 -1.17 4.99 -16.02
C ASP A 282 0.24 5.04 -15.41
N HIS A 283 1.19 4.29 -16.00
CA HIS A 283 2.58 4.19 -15.55
C HIS A 283 3.58 4.55 -16.67
N THR A 284 3.13 5.19 -17.72
CA THR A 284 3.97 5.45 -18.89
C THR A 284 5.06 6.49 -18.65
N ASN A 285 4.98 7.24 -17.56
CA ASN A 285 6.00 8.26 -17.24
C ASN A 285 7.15 7.65 -16.44
N PRO A 286 8.37 7.57 -16.98
CA PRO A 286 9.53 7.02 -16.27
C PRO A 286 9.83 7.79 -14.97
N GLY A 287 10.03 7.06 -13.87
CA GLY A 287 10.27 7.66 -12.55
C GLY A 287 9.03 8.18 -11.84
N ALA A 288 7.84 8.02 -12.43
CA ALA A 288 6.59 8.33 -11.74
C ALA A 288 6.34 7.37 -10.58
N ILE A 289 5.81 7.92 -9.48
CA ILE A 289 5.51 7.18 -8.26
C ILE A 289 4.01 7.25 -8.02
N THR A 290 3.34 6.11 -8.02
CA THR A 290 1.92 6.06 -7.65
C THR A 290 1.80 6.07 -6.13
N VAL A 291 0.92 6.92 -5.60
CA VAL A 291 0.68 7.06 -4.17
C VAL A 291 -0.77 6.76 -3.86
N ASN A 292 -1.02 6.00 -2.80
CA ASN A 292 -2.36 5.85 -2.25
C ASN A 292 -2.39 6.04 -0.74
N ILE A 293 -3.53 6.52 -0.28
CA ILE A 293 -3.86 6.65 1.13
C ILE A 293 -4.31 5.29 1.67
N GLY A 294 -3.78 4.91 2.82
CA GLY A 294 -4.17 3.68 3.51
C GLY A 294 -5.18 3.93 4.63
N ASP A 295 -5.72 2.83 5.15
CA ASP A 295 -6.77 2.84 6.17
C ASP A 295 -6.35 3.54 7.46
N MET A 296 -5.08 3.39 7.86
CA MET A 296 -4.56 4.01 9.08
C MET A 296 -4.62 5.54 9.01
N LEU A 297 -4.18 6.14 7.90
CA LEU A 297 -4.24 7.59 7.72
C LEU A 297 -5.68 8.07 7.54
N SER A 298 -6.51 7.33 6.81
CA SER A 298 -7.93 7.62 6.68
C SER A 298 -8.60 7.67 8.06
N ARG A 299 -8.33 6.68 8.93
CA ARG A 299 -8.81 6.64 10.29
C ARG A 299 -8.27 7.82 11.13
N TRP A 300 -6.97 8.09 11.08
CA TRP A 300 -6.33 9.16 11.84
C TRP A 300 -6.84 10.55 11.47
N THR A 301 -7.32 10.70 10.24
CA THR A 301 -7.92 11.94 9.74
C THR A 301 -9.45 11.97 9.81
N ASN A 302 -10.06 11.02 10.54
CA ASN A 302 -11.51 10.89 10.66
C ASN A 302 -12.25 10.81 9.31
N GLY A 303 -11.63 10.12 8.33
CA GLY A 303 -12.19 9.94 6.99
C GLY A 303 -12.05 11.14 6.05
N ASP A 304 -11.37 12.23 6.44
CA ASP A 304 -11.10 13.35 5.54
C ASP A 304 -10.29 12.90 4.32
N LEU A 305 -9.31 12.00 4.54
CA LEU A 305 -8.53 11.35 3.50
C LEU A 305 -9.10 9.97 3.20
N LEU A 306 -9.16 9.61 1.92
CA LEU A 306 -9.85 8.42 1.44
C LEU A 306 -8.90 7.24 1.25
N SER A 307 -9.04 6.18 2.05
CA SER A 307 -8.50 4.88 1.67
C SER A 307 -9.39 4.26 0.58
N ASN A 308 -8.79 3.92 -0.56
CA ASN A 308 -9.54 3.51 -1.74
C ASN A 308 -9.22 2.07 -2.16
N LEU A 309 -10.25 1.38 -2.66
CA LEU A 309 -10.11 0.04 -3.23
C LEU A 309 -9.24 0.05 -4.48
N HIS A 310 -8.34 -0.93 -4.55
CA HIS A 310 -7.50 -1.16 -5.72
C HIS A 310 -7.25 -2.65 -5.95
N ARG A 311 -6.88 -2.99 -7.17
CA ARG A 311 -6.60 -4.37 -7.59
C ARG A 311 -5.56 -4.40 -8.71
N VAL A 312 -4.99 -5.57 -8.95
CA VAL A 312 -4.23 -5.85 -10.17
C VAL A 312 -4.97 -6.93 -10.94
N ARG A 313 -5.54 -6.56 -12.09
CA ARG A 313 -6.27 -7.49 -12.96
C ARG A 313 -5.37 -8.58 -13.53
N MET A 314 -5.97 -9.62 -14.04
CA MET A 314 -5.26 -10.57 -14.90
C MET A 314 -4.80 -9.89 -16.19
N PRO A 315 -3.63 -10.26 -16.73
CA PRO A 315 -3.13 -9.71 -17.99
C PRO A 315 -4.00 -10.17 -19.16
N GLU A 316 -4.05 -9.35 -20.20
CA GLU A 316 -4.82 -9.63 -21.42
C GLU A 316 -3.87 -9.82 -22.62
N GLY A 317 -4.19 -10.81 -23.46
CA GLY A 317 -3.41 -11.09 -24.68
C GLY A 317 -1.93 -11.32 -24.38
N GLU A 318 -1.05 -10.73 -25.17
CA GLU A 318 0.41 -10.91 -25.06
C GLU A 318 1.03 -10.38 -23.74
N GLU A 319 0.30 -9.55 -22.98
CA GLU A 319 0.75 -9.14 -21.64
C GLU A 319 0.91 -10.37 -20.72
N ALA A 320 0.14 -11.43 -20.96
CA ALA A 320 0.18 -12.67 -20.16
C ALA A 320 1.55 -13.38 -20.23
N LEU A 321 2.25 -13.24 -21.36
CA LEU A 321 3.54 -13.86 -21.60
C LEU A 321 4.72 -13.06 -21.06
N LYS A 322 4.47 -11.93 -20.40
CA LYS A 322 5.50 -11.02 -19.88
C LYS A 322 5.53 -11.06 -18.35
N SER A 323 6.76 -11.06 -17.84
CA SER A 323 7.01 -10.82 -16.42
C SER A 323 6.68 -9.39 -16.05
N ARG A 324 6.10 -9.17 -14.85
CA ARG A 324 5.86 -7.82 -14.30
C ARG A 324 6.50 -7.68 -12.93
N HIS A 325 7.17 -6.57 -12.70
CA HIS A 325 7.75 -6.24 -11.41
C HIS A 325 7.17 -4.93 -10.87
N SER A 326 6.94 -4.89 -9.56
CA SER A 326 6.61 -3.67 -8.84
C SER A 326 7.21 -3.70 -7.44
N MET A 327 7.32 -2.54 -6.81
CA MET A 327 7.76 -2.42 -5.43
C MET A 327 6.81 -1.48 -4.70
N ALA A 328 6.33 -1.89 -3.54
CA ALA A 328 5.45 -1.09 -2.69
C ALA A 328 6.18 -0.78 -1.38
N PHE A 329 6.38 0.50 -1.09
CA PHE A 329 6.84 0.96 0.21
C PHE A 329 5.62 1.40 1.03
N PHE A 330 5.39 0.71 2.14
CA PHE A 330 4.31 0.98 3.07
C PHE A 330 4.85 1.82 4.24
N ALA A 331 4.51 3.10 4.26
CA ALA A 331 4.79 3.99 5.38
C ALA A 331 3.78 3.71 6.50
N GLN A 332 4.17 2.86 7.44
CA GLN A 332 3.39 2.51 8.63
C GLN A 332 3.90 3.30 9.82
N ALA A 333 3.00 3.81 10.64
CA ALA A 333 3.39 4.51 11.85
C ALA A 333 4.11 3.58 12.83
N ASP A 334 4.97 4.15 13.68
CA ASP A 334 5.70 3.44 14.71
C ASP A 334 4.77 2.72 15.69
N GLU A 335 5.19 1.59 16.24
CA GLU A 335 4.34 0.71 17.07
C GLU A 335 3.63 1.45 18.21
N SER A 336 4.31 2.39 18.84
CA SER A 336 3.80 3.16 19.98
C SER A 336 2.88 4.33 19.58
N ALA A 337 2.83 4.70 18.31
CA ALA A 337 1.99 5.81 17.84
C ALA A 337 0.51 5.53 18.12
N VAL A 338 -0.17 6.48 18.77
CA VAL A 338 -1.60 6.37 19.10
C VAL A 338 -2.41 6.90 17.95
N ILE A 339 -3.15 6.03 17.28
CA ILE A 339 -4.07 6.41 16.21
C ILE A 339 -5.34 6.96 16.83
N ARG A 340 -5.72 8.20 16.48
CA ARG A 340 -7.00 8.78 16.91
C ARG A 340 -8.16 7.87 16.49
N ALA A 341 -9.13 7.77 17.39
CA ALA A 341 -10.37 7.06 17.11
C ALA A 341 -11.36 7.93 16.36
N TYR A 342 -12.27 7.33 15.61
CA TYR A 342 -13.49 8.00 15.19
C TYR A 342 -14.29 8.45 16.42
N PRO A 343 -15.11 9.53 16.34
CA PRO A 343 -15.93 9.96 17.46
C PRO A 343 -16.72 8.80 18.08
N GLY A 344 -16.57 8.61 19.40
CA GLY A 344 -17.21 7.53 20.13
C GLY A 344 -16.49 6.18 20.12
N GLN A 345 -15.30 6.09 19.52
CA GLN A 345 -14.44 4.91 19.56
C GLN A 345 -13.22 5.14 20.47
N GLU A 346 -12.62 4.07 20.97
CA GLU A 346 -11.36 4.13 21.70
C GLU A 346 -10.17 4.29 20.73
N SER A 347 -9.17 5.05 21.18
CA SER A 347 -7.88 5.13 20.47
C SER A 347 -7.09 3.83 20.68
N LEU A 348 -6.31 3.44 19.66
CA LEU A 348 -5.44 2.27 19.72
C LEU A 348 -4.07 2.62 19.15
N THR A 349 -3.06 1.85 19.53
CA THR A 349 -1.73 2.00 18.97
C THR A 349 -1.67 1.47 17.52
N ALA A 350 -0.73 1.97 16.73
CA ALA A 350 -0.49 1.46 15.38
C ALA A 350 -0.16 -0.05 15.39
N LYS A 351 0.53 -0.54 16.43
CA LYS A 351 0.78 -1.97 16.64
C LYS A 351 -0.51 -2.76 16.80
N GLU A 352 -1.41 -2.32 17.67
CA GLU A 352 -2.70 -3.00 17.91
C GLU A 352 -3.54 -3.01 16.64
N TYR A 353 -3.54 -1.90 15.89
CA TYR A 353 -4.23 -1.80 14.62
C TYR A 353 -3.73 -2.84 13.61
N ILE A 354 -2.42 -2.88 13.34
CA ILE A 354 -1.82 -3.81 12.37
C ILE A 354 -2.02 -5.27 12.80
N LEU A 355 -1.83 -5.59 14.08
CA LEU A 355 -2.07 -6.94 14.60
C LEU A 355 -3.54 -7.37 14.46
N GLY A 356 -4.47 -6.44 14.67
CA GLY A 356 -5.89 -6.68 14.45
C GLY A 356 -6.19 -7.01 12.97
N ARG A 357 -5.66 -6.23 12.04
CA ARG A 357 -5.81 -6.46 10.59
C ARG A 357 -5.20 -7.78 10.13
N ILE A 358 -4.02 -8.14 10.64
CA ILE A 358 -3.40 -9.45 10.36
C ILE A 358 -4.31 -10.59 10.84
N ARG A 359 -4.82 -10.53 12.07
CA ARG A 359 -5.71 -11.57 12.61
C ARG A 359 -6.98 -11.74 11.78
N SER A 360 -7.60 -10.65 11.36
CA SER A 360 -8.82 -10.70 10.54
C SER A 360 -8.59 -11.37 9.18
N ASN A 361 -7.45 -11.09 8.53
CA ASN A 361 -7.15 -11.66 7.21
C ASN A 361 -6.69 -13.11 7.25
N TYR A 362 -6.05 -13.54 8.34
CA TYR A 362 -5.54 -14.92 8.47
C TYR A 362 -6.41 -15.79 9.40
N GLY A 363 -7.33 -15.22 10.17
CA GLY A 363 -8.22 -15.94 11.10
C GLY A 363 -9.19 -16.92 10.45
N GLY A 364 -9.41 -16.83 9.14
CA GLY A 364 -10.19 -17.80 8.34
C GLY A 364 -9.39 -18.97 7.78
N THR A 365 -8.05 -18.98 7.90
CA THR A 365 -7.23 -20.08 7.41
C THR A 365 -7.09 -21.18 8.46
N THR A 366 -7.44 -22.42 8.07
CA THR A 366 -7.22 -23.64 8.89
C THR A 366 -5.74 -24.04 8.98
N ASP A 367 -4.83 -23.22 8.46
CA ASP A 367 -3.40 -23.48 8.49
C ASP A 367 -2.85 -23.20 9.88
N LYS A 368 -2.61 -24.29 10.64
CA LYS A 368 -2.10 -24.24 12.01
C LYS A 368 -0.76 -23.51 12.15
N ALA A 369 0.04 -23.44 11.08
CA ALA A 369 1.31 -22.73 11.08
C ALA A 369 1.10 -21.18 11.10
N VAL A 370 0.08 -20.70 10.38
CA VAL A 370 -0.33 -19.29 10.38
C VAL A 370 -0.96 -18.93 11.73
N MET A 371 -1.86 -19.79 12.26
CA MET A 371 -2.52 -19.56 13.57
C MET A 371 -1.54 -19.60 14.75
N ALA A 372 -0.48 -20.38 14.69
CA ALA A 372 0.58 -20.37 15.70
C ALA A 372 1.53 -19.17 15.57
N ALA A 373 1.46 -18.45 14.45
CA ALA A 373 2.27 -17.31 14.14
C ALA A 373 1.59 -15.96 14.49
N VAL A 374 0.31 -15.95 14.82
CA VAL A 374 -0.47 -14.80 15.28
C VAL A 374 -0.79 -14.95 16.78
#